data_04e2c02f19933589935ae2f22cb08709
#
_entry.id   04e2c02f19933589935ae2f22cb08709
#
_cell.length_a   1.000
_cell.length_b   1.000
_cell.length_c   1.000
_cell.angle_alpha   90.00
_cell.angle_beta   90.00
_cell.angle_gamma   90.00
#
_symmetry.space_group_name_H-M   'P 1'
#
loop_
_entity.id
_entity.type
_entity.pdbx_description
1 polymer ?
#
loop_
_entity_poly.entity_id
_entity_poly.type
_entity_poly.pdbx_seq_one_letter_code
_entity_poly.pdbx_strand_id
1 'polypeptide(L)'
;MKSALDTLTGINLDDLVSSFGWQRYPPLAAALRRLFIRPARKFASIMLDYDDSVGQSNLAEASRRIMRKYFVRDVRVHGRENLPQNGAALFLSNHPGMADTLSPFAAIDRPDLRIIAIQRPFLESLQNTTRQLFFIDDDPAKRMNAVRQVSAHLKNGGAALTFPAGQIEPDPEVYEGALESLTQWTDSAGVFLRFARDAIIIPTLVSGVVWERTTRHPLTRIKRERFDREKLAAALQLLAMVVREVRPTTVHVHFGRPITLTEVGSTDAAAIHQVVLQRMQELLHNLSDGDGVSAMYD
;
A
#
# COMPACT_ATOMS: atom_id res chain seq x y z
N MET A 1 -7.51 21.51 -23.46
CA MET A 1 -7.34 20.27 -22.64
C MET A 1 -6.75 20.66 -21.28
N LYS A 2 -7.29 20.12 -20.18
CA LYS A 2 -6.65 20.30 -18.85
C LYS A 2 -5.31 19.54 -18.86
N SER A 3 -4.28 20.13 -18.23
CA SER A 3 -3.01 19.43 -18.06
C SER A 3 -3.16 18.23 -17.14
N ALA A 4 -2.27 17.21 -17.24
CA ALA A 4 -2.24 16.07 -16.30
C ALA A 4 -2.16 16.56 -14.84
N LEU A 5 -1.37 17.60 -14.59
CA LEU A 5 -1.25 18.24 -13.29
C LEU A 5 -2.58 18.83 -12.78
N ASP A 6 -3.34 19.50 -13.65
CA ASP A 6 -4.64 20.07 -13.26
C ASP A 6 -5.68 18.97 -13.00
N THR A 7 -5.66 17.91 -13.80
CA THR A 7 -6.54 16.74 -13.62
C THR A 7 -6.26 16.07 -12.29
N LEU A 8 -5.01 15.72 -12.00
CA LEU A 8 -4.61 15.04 -10.77
C LEU A 8 -4.83 15.94 -9.54
N THR A 9 -4.61 17.26 -9.68
CA THR A 9 -4.92 18.22 -8.61
C THR A 9 -6.43 18.21 -8.30
N GLY A 10 -7.28 18.15 -9.33
CA GLY A 10 -8.72 18.05 -9.15
C GLY A 10 -9.13 16.80 -8.40
N ILE A 11 -8.60 15.63 -8.79
CA ILE A 11 -8.83 14.34 -8.12
C ILE A 11 -8.44 14.42 -6.65
N ASN A 12 -7.24 14.92 -6.33
CA ASN A 12 -6.77 15.06 -4.94
C ASN A 12 -7.68 15.95 -4.09
N LEU A 13 -8.24 17.01 -4.69
CA LEU A 13 -9.19 17.89 -4.00
C LEU A 13 -10.55 17.22 -3.80
N ASP A 14 -11.01 16.41 -4.75
CA ASP A 14 -12.24 15.64 -4.64
C ASP A 14 -12.13 14.59 -3.54
N ASP A 15 -11.01 13.87 -3.47
CA ASP A 15 -10.73 12.89 -2.42
C ASP A 15 -10.65 13.57 -1.04
N LEU A 16 -10.02 14.74 -0.96
CA LEU A 16 -9.96 15.52 0.27
C LEU A 16 -11.35 15.94 0.74
N VAL A 17 -12.18 16.52 -0.14
CA VAL A 17 -13.55 16.91 0.18
C VAL A 17 -14.39 15.72 0.63
N SER A 18 -14.19 14.57 -0.04
CA SER A 18 -14.82 13.30 0.32
C SER A 18 -14.42 12.82 1.71
N SER A 19 -13.13 12.87 2.04
CA SER A 19 -12.60 12.47 3.35
C SER A 19 -13.16 13.28 4.52
N PHE A 20 -13.51 14.57 4.26
CA PHE A 20 -14.19 15.41 5.24
C PHE A 20 -15.72 15.20 5.28
N GLY A 21 -16.31 14.49 4.31
CA GLY A 21 -17.76 14.31 4.19
C GLY A 21 -18.50 15.58 3.76
N TRP A 22 -17.81 16.54 3.13
CA TRP A 22 -18.37 17.86 2.80
C TRP A 22 -18.89 17.97 1.36
N GLN A 23 -19.02 16.84 0.64
CA GLN A 23 -19.60 16.84 -0.72
C GLN A 23 -21.03 17.42 -0.77
N ARG A 24 -21.77 17.24 0.32
CA ARG A 24 -23.16 17.73 0.45
C ARG A 24 -23.27 19.20 0.86
N TYR A 25 -22.14 19.87 1.12
CA TYR A 25 -22.07 21.25 1.58
C TYR A 25 -21.21 22.09 0.63
N PRO A 26 -21.78 22.56 -0.52
CA PRO A 26 -21.02 23.25 -1.56
C PRO A 26 -20.14 24.42 -1.08
N PRO A 27 -20.60 25.31 -0.18
CA PRO A 27 -19.76 26.41 0.31
C PRO A 27 -18.54 25.93 1.08
N LEU A 28 -18.70 24.89 1.92
CA LEU A 28 -17.60 24.29 2.69
C LEU A 28 -16.62 23.56 1.77
N ALA A 29 -17.13 22.82 0.80
CA ALA A 29 -16.32 22.16 -0.21
C ALA A 29 -15.50 23.18 -1.02
N ALA A 30 -16.09 24.29 -1.44
CA ALA A 30 -15.41 25.36 -2.16
C ALA A 30 -14.32 26.04 -1.31
N ALA A 31 -14.61 26.31 -0.03
CA ALA A 31 -13.64 26.88 0.90
C ALA A 31 -12.45 25.92 1.11
N LEU A 32 -12.72 24.61 1.31
CA LEU A 32 -11.69 23.59 1.46
C LEU A 32 -10.81 23.48 0.20
N ARG A 33 -11.43 23.44 -0.98
CA ARG A 33 -10.69 23.42 -2.26
C ARG A 33 -9.78 24.63 -2.41
N ARG A 34 -10.28 25.84 -2.09
CA ARG A 34 -9.50 27.09 -2.16
C ARG A 34 -8.33 27.07 -1.19
N LEU A 35 -8.50 26.53 0.01
CA LEU A 35 -7.45 26.44 1.03
C LEU A 35 -6.37 25.43 0.63
N PHE A 36 -6.77 24.30 0.07
CA PHE A 36 -5.87 23.18 -0.19
C PHE A 36 -5.40 23.06 -1.65
N ILE A 37 -5.75 24.01 -2.53
CA ILE A 37 -5.33 23.95 -3.95
C ILE A 37 -3.81 23.87 -4.11
N ARG A 38 -3.04 24.63 -3.34
CA ARG A 38 -1.57 24.63 -3.42
C ARG A 38 -0.97 23.32 -2.92
N PRO A 39 -1.30 22.81 -1.72
CA PRO A 39 -0.87 21.47 -1.29
C PRO A 39 -1.27 20.36 -2.26
N ALA A 40 -2.51 20.34 -2.73
CA ALA A 40 -2.99 19.33 -3.67
C ALA A 40 -2.22 19.36 -5.00
N ARG A 41 -1.90 20.56 -5.51
CA ARG A 41 -1.08 20.72 -6.72
C ARG A 41 0.37 20.29 -6.51
N LYS A 42 0.96 20.59 -5.35
CA LYS A 42 2.31 20.13 -5.00
C LYS A 42 2.36 18.60 -4.90
N PHE A 43 1.37 17.99 -4.24
CA PHE A 43 1.26 16.53 -4.18
C PHE A 43 1.06 15.90 -5.58
N ALA A 44 0.19 16.49 -6.41
CA ALA A 44 0.01 16.05 -7.79
C ALA A 44 1.32 16.11 -8.60
N SER A 45 2.11 17.17 -8.45
CA SER A 45 3.43 17.28 -9.08
C SER A 45 4.39 16.20 -8.60
N ILE A 46 4.44 15.93 -7.29
CA ILE A 46 5.27 14.86 -6.71
C ILE A 46 4.88 13.49 -7.30
N MET A 47 3.59 13.23 -7.45
CA MET A 47 3.11 11.94 -7.98
C MET A 47 3.34 11.81 -9.50
N LEU A 48 3.30 12.89 -10.26
CA LEU A 48 3.67 12.87 -11.67
C LEU A 48 5.18 12.66 -11.85
N ASP A 49 6.03 13.31 -11.04
CA ASP A 49 7.48 13.06 -11.02
C ASP A 49 7.78 11.59 -10.67
N TYR A 50 6.99 11.00 -9.76
CA TYR A 50 7.07 9.57 -9.45
C TYR A 50 6.71 8.70 -10.67
N ASP A 51 5.59 8.98 -11.31
CA ASP A 51 5.13 8.24 -12.49
C ASP A 51 6.14 8.31 -13.63
N ASP A 52 6.71 9.48 -13.89
CA ASP A 52 7.79 9.65 -14.87
C ASP A 52 9.03 8.83 -14.49
N SER A 53 9.38 8.80 -13.19
CA SER A 53 10.48 7.99 -12.68
C SER A 53 10.22 6.48 -12.85
N VAL A 54 8.99 6.02 -12.65
CA VAL A 54 8.59 4.62 -12.94
C VAL A 54 8.78 4.30 -14.42
N GLY A 55 8.43 5.23 -15.31
CA GLY A 55 8.63 5.06 -16.76
C GLY A 55 10.10 5.04 -17.20
N GLN A 56 10.96 5.75 -16.47
CA GLN A 56 12.40 5.83 -16.78
C GLN A 56 13.22 4.70 -16.14
N SER A 57 12.74 4.11 -15.06
CA SER A 57 13.42 3.04 -14.35
C SER A 57 12.48 1.85 -14.09
N ASN A 58 11.99 1.69 -12.87
CA ASN A 58 11.00 0.69 -12.43
C ASN A 58 10.33 1.15 -11.14
N LEU A 59 9.33 0.37 -10.66
CA LEU A 59 8.60 0.65 -9.43
C LEU A 59 9.52 0.76 -8.20
N ALA A 60 10.48 -0.14 -8.06
CA ALA A 60 11.34 -0.20 -6.88
C ALA A 60 12.22 1.05 -6.78
N GLU A 61 12.91 1.40 -7.85
CA GLU A 61 13.80 2.57 -7.89
C GLU A 61 13.03 3.88 -7.73
N ALA A 62 11.91 4.03 -8.44
CA ALA A 62 11.05 5.20 -8.31
C ALA A 62 10.51 5.35 -6.88
N SER A 63 10.12 4.22 -6.24
CA SER A 63 9.64 4.23 -4.86
C SER A 63 10.73 4.59 -3.86
N ARG A 64 11.93 4.04 -3.98
CA ARG A 64 13.10 4.44 -3.17
C ARG A 64 13.35 5.95 -3.24
N ARG A 65 13.37 6.47 -4.46
CA ARG A 65 13.63 7.89 -4.71
C ARG A 65 12.58 8.81 -4.09
N ILE A 66 11.29 8.54 -4.33
CA ILE A 66 10.22 9.41 -3.84
C ILE A 66 10.08 9.33 -2.31
N MET A 67 10.20 8.14 -1.73
CA MET A 67 10.11 7.95 -0.30
C MET A 67 11.21 8.71 0.43
N ARG A 68 12.47 8.52 0.03
CA ARG A 68 13.61 9.23 0.62
C ARG A 68 13.49 10.74 0.48
N LYS A 69 12.97 11.21 -0.66
CA LYS A 69 12.90 12.65 -0.94
C LYS A 69 11.78 13.34 -0.15
N TYR A 70 10.60 12.70 -0.02
CA TYR A 70 9.39 13.39 0.44
C TYR A 70 8.69 12.77 1.65
N PHE A 71 8.75 11.45 1.85
CA PHE A 71 7.80 10.82 2.74
C PHE A 71 8.39 10.25 4.02
N VAL A 72 9.55 9.58 3.96
CA VAL A 72 10.09 8.87 5.13
C VAL A 72 11.54 9.25 5.39
N ARG A 73 11.95 9.06 6.63
CA ARG A 73 13.34 9.22 7.04
C ARG A 73 14.17 8.05 6.54
N ASP A 74 13.66 6.85 6.73
CA ASP A 74 14.32 5.60 6.40
C ASP A 74 13.29 4.50 6.14
N VAL A 75 13.69 3.45 5.43
CA VAL A 75 12.96 2.18 5.31
C VAL A 75 13.86 1.07 5.82
N ARG A 76 13.41 0.36 6.83
CA ARG A 76 14.11 -0.80 7.39
C ARG A 76 13.47 -2.08 6.92
N VAL A 77 14.30 -2.98 6.40
CA VAL A 77 13.84 -4.26 5.83
C VAL A 77 14.32 -5.40 6.72
N HIS A 78 13.36 -6.23 7.14
CA HIS A 78 13.56 -7.41 7.97
C HIS A 78 13.15 -8.66 7.19
N GLY A 79 13.86 -9.77 7.40
CA GLY A 79 13.57 -11.02 6.69
C GLY A 79 13.92 -10.95 5.20
N ARG A 80 14.94 -10.19 4.81
CA ARG A 80 15.39 -10.06 3.42
C ARG A 80 15.78 -11.39 2.79
N GLU A 81 16.24 -12.33 3.58
CA GLU A 81 16.56 -13.71 3.19
C GLU A 81 15.34 -14.49 2.68
N ASN A 82 14.13 -14.06 3.03
CA ASN A 82 12.86 -14.65 2.57
C ASN A 82 12.43 -14.14 1.19
N LEU A 83 13.14 -13.16 0.62
CA LEU A 83 12.80 -12.59 -0.69
C LEU A 83 13.34 -13.44 -1.83
N PRO A 84 12.46 -13.99 -2.69
CA PRO A 84 12.90 -14.71 -3.89
C PRO A 84 13.41 -13.70 -4.93
N GLN A 85 14.64 -13.91 -5.41
CA GLN A 85 15.23 -13.08 -6.45
C GLN A 85 14.54 -13.27 -7.82
N ASN A 86 13.92 -14.42 -8.03
CA ASN A 86 13.18 -14.79 -9.24
C ASN A 86 12.14 -15.85 -8.91
N GLY A 87 11.38 -16.29 -9.90
CA GLY A 87 10.29 -17.25 -9.73
C GLY A 87 8.99 -16.63 -9.25
N ALA A 88 7.92 -17.40 -9.32
CA ALA A 88 6.56 -16.96 -8.99
C ALA A 88 6.43 -16.61 -7.50
N ALA A 89 6.07 -15.38 -7.18
CA ALA A 89 5.90 -14.92 -5.81
C ALA A 89 4.67 -14.02 -5.66
N LEU A 90 3.85 -14.31 -4.65
CA LEU A 90 2.69 -13.52 -4.27
C LEU A 90 2.92 -12.92 -2.89
N PHE A 91 3.11 -11.62 -2.83
CA PHE A 91 3.27 -10.86 -1.59
C PHE A 91 1.90 -10.45 -1.07
N LEU A 92 1.61 -10.74 0.19
CA LEU A 92 0.38 -10.36 0.89
C LEU A 92 0.74 -9.38 2.00
N SER A 93 0.29 -8.13 1.87
CA SER A 93 0.67 -7.05 2.79
C SER A 93 -0.55 -6.46 3.49
N ASN A 94 -0.38 -6.05 4.75
CA ASN A 94 -1.29 -5.10 5.39
C ASN A 94 -1.17 -3.71 4.74
N HIS A 95 -2.14 -2.82 5.02
CA HIS A 95 -2.28 -1.51 4.37
C HIS A 95 -2.47 -0.37 5.38
N PRO A 96 -1.45 -0.01 6.20
CA PRO A 96 -1.61 1.03 7.23
C PRO A 96 -1.61 2.48 6.73
N GLY A 97 -1.32 2.74 5.46
CA GLY A 97 -1.36 4.10 4.89
C GLY A 97 -0.56 4.28 3.61
N MET A 98 -0.31 5.53 3.17
CA MET A 98 0.27 5.79 1.85
C MET A 98 1.71 5.25 1.69
N ALA A 99 2.58 5.44 2.66
CA ALA A 99 3.98 5.03 2.56
C ALA A 99 4.14 3.50 2.59
N ASP A 100 3.14 2.78 3.08
CA ASP A 100 3.10 1.32 3.11
C ASP A 100 3.03 0.67 1.73
N THR A 101 2.46 1.37 0.75
CA THR A 101 2.40 0.88 -0.63
C THR A 101 3.76 0.99 -1.31
N LEU A 102 4.44 2.12 -1.11
CA LEU A 102 5.73 2.38 -1.75
C LEU A 102 6.89 1.62 -1.09
N SER A 103 6.82 1.36 0.23
CA SER A 103 7.90 0.69 0.95
C SER A 103 8.10 -0.77 0.54
N PRO A 104 7.07 -1.62 0.40
CA PRO A 104 7.23 -2.95 -0.18
C PRO A 104 7.76 -2.92 -1.62
N PHE A 105 7.31 -1.96 -2.46
CA PHE A 105 7.84 -1.85 -3.83
C PHE A 105 9.35 -1.63 -3.82
N ALA A 106 9.80 -0.69 -2.96
CA ALA A 106 11.21 -0.40 -2.80
C ALA A 106 12.00 -1.58 -2.22
N ALA A 107 11.40 -2.35 -1.29
CA ALA A 107 12.05 -3.44 -0.57
C ALA A 107 12.11 -4.75 -1.37
N ILE A 108 11.06 -5.09 -2.12
CA ILE A 108 10.96 -6.30 -2.94
C ILE A 108 11.98 -6.26 -4.08
N ASP A 109 12.20 -5.10 -4.67
CA ASP A 109 13.23 -4.81 -5.67
C ASP A 109 13.25 -5.76 -6.88
N ARG A 110 12.07 -6.15 -7.35
CA ARG A 110 11.91 -6.99 -8.53
C ARG A 110 11.33 -6.18 -9.70
N PRO A 111 11.96 -6.22 -10.89
CA PRO A 111 11.49 -5.44 -12.06
C PRO A 111 10.18 -5.98 -12.63
N ASP A 112 9.85 -7.23 -12.38
CA ASP A 112 8.62 -7.91 -12.79
C ASP A 112 7.48 -7.79 -11.76
N LEU A 113 7.67 -7.03 -10.68
CA LEU A 113 6.65 -6.82 -9.67
C LEU A 113 5.43 -6.10 -10.27
N ARG A 114 4.25 -6.68 -10.05
CA ARG A 114 2.95 -6.11 -10.41
C ARG A 114 2.09 -5.96 -9.15
N ILE A 115 1.25 -4.94 -9.14
CA ILE A 115 0.40 -4.64 -7.99
C ILE A 115 -1.04 -4.91 -8.33
N ILE A 116 -1.73 -5.61 -7.44
CA ILE A 116 -3.16 -5.85 -7.56
C ILE A 116 -3.87 -4.72 -6.81
N ALA A 117 -4.60 -3.88 -7.53
CA ALA A 117 -5.20 -2.67 -7.00
C ALA A 117 -6.66 -2.51 -7.43
N ILE A 118 -7.45 -1.83 -6.59
CA ILE A 118 -8.80 -1.38 -6.97
C ILE A 118 -8.66 -0.20 -7.94
N GLN A 119 -9.46 -0.19 -8.99
CA GLN A 119 -9.49 0.89 -9.96
C GLN A 119 -9.88 2.21 -9.29
N ARG A 120 -9.03 3.22 -9.43
CA ARG A 120 -9.22 4.56 -8.85
C ARG A 120 -8.77 5.63 -9.84
N PRO A 121 -9.50 6.76 -9.99
CA PRO A 121 -9.11 7.84 -10.90
C PRO A 121 -7.69 8.36 -10.67
N PHE A 122 -7.24 8.36 -9.40
CA PHE A 122 -5.88 8.73 -9.03
C PHE A 122 -4.83 7.81 -9.69
N LEU A 123 -5.00 6.49 -9.59
CA LEU A 123 -4.08 5.51 -10.18
C LEU A 123 -4.12 5.55 -11.71
N GLU A 124 -5.31 5.69 -12.29
CA GLU A 124 -5.49 5.79 -13.75
C GLU A 124 -4.81 7.04 -14.36
N SER A 125 -4.63 8.10 -13.55
CA SER A 125 -3.94 9.32 -13.97
C SER A 125 -2.42 9.15 -14.06
N LEU A 126 -1.86 8.07 -13.48
CA LEU A 126 -0.42 7.76 -13.44
C LEU A 126 -0.12 6.70 -14.50
N GLN A 127 0.16 7.12 -15.74
CA GLN A 127 0.18 6.24 -16.91
C GLN A 127 1.25 5.15 -16.85
N ASN A 128 2.45 5.46 -16.36
CA ASN A 128 3.54 4.48 -16.26
C ASN A 128 3.30 3.51 -15.10
N THR A 129 2.85 4.03 -13.97
CA THR A 129 2.45 3.23 -12.80
C THR A 129 1.30 2.28 -13.14
N THR A 130 0.27 2.77 -13.85
CA THR A 130 -0.89 1.98 -14.30
C THR A 130 -0.48 0.72 -15.08
N ARG A 131 0.59 0.78 -15.87
CA ARG A 131 1.13 -0.39 -16.61
C ARG A 131 1.70 -1.48 -15.69
N GLN A 132 1.97 -1.13 -14.42
CA GLN A 132 2.44 -2.06 -13.39
C GLN A 132 1.30 -2.61 -12.53
N LEU A 133 0.04 -2.28 -12.84
CA LEU A 133 -1.12 -2.64 -12.05
C LEU A 133 -1.98 -3.70 -12.73
N PHE A 134 -2.55 -4.59 -11.93
CA PHE A 134 -3.71 -5.39 -12.27
C PHE A 134 -4.92 -4.79 -11.54
N PHE A 135 -5.85 -4.23 -12.28
CA PHE A 135 -7.04 -3.64 -11.68
C PHE A 135 -8.10 -4.70 -11.38
N ILE A 136 -8.55 -4.74 -10.13
CA ILE A 136 -9.73 -5.48 -9.72
C ILE A 136 -10.93 -4.53 -9.77
N ASP A 137 -12.01 -5.01 -10.39
CA ASP A 137 -13.29 -4.32 -10.51
C ASP A 137 -14.35 -5.06 -9.67
N ASP A 138 -15.41 -4.35 -9.30
CA ASP A 138 -16.56 -4.96 -8.61
C ASP A 138 -17.40 -5.82 -9.54
N ASP A 139 -17.34 -5.61 -10.86
CA ASP A 139 -17.97 -6.45 -11.87
C ASP A 139 -17.34 -7.86 -11.86
N PRO A 140 -18.13 -8.93 -11.66
CA PRO A 140 -17.61 -10.30 -11.58
C PRO A 140 -16.85 -10.75 -12.84
N ALA A 141 -17.27 -10.32 -14.04
CA ALA A 141 -16.62 -10.69 -15.29
C ALA A 141 -15.23 -10.03 -15.41
N LYS A 142 -15.13 -8.76 -15.07
CA LYS A 142 -13.87 -8.01 -15.05
C LYS A 142 -12.94 -8.53 -13.95
N ARG A 143 -13.49 -8.85 -12.76
CA ARG A 143 -12.76 -9.48 -11.67
C ARG A 143 -12.12 -10.79 -12.10
N MET A 144 -12.88 -11.65 -12.79
CA MET A 144 -12.34 -12.91 -13.31
C MET A 144 -11.23 -12.69 -14.35
N ASN A 145 -11.32 -11.65 -15.16
CA ASN A 145 -10.24 -11.30 -16.08
C ASN A 145 -8.97 -10.88 -15.33
N ALA A 146 -9.10 -10.07 -14.28
CA ALA A 146 -7.97 -9.71 -13.43
C ALA A 146 -7.32 -10.94 -12.78
N VAL A 147 -8.13 -11.87 -12.25
CA VAL A 147 -7.64 -13.15 -11.69
C VAL A 147 -6.84 -13.93 -12.74
N ARG A 148 -7.31 -14.01 -13.97
CA ARG A 148 -6.59 -14.69 -15.07
C ARG A 148 -5.27 -14.01 -15.39
N GLN A 149 -5.23 -12.68 -15.46
CA GLN A 149 -4.01 -11.92 -15.73
C GLN A 149 -2.96 -12.09 -14.62
N VAL A 150 -3.36 -11.96 -13.35
CA VAL A 150 -2.48 -12.20 -12.19
C VAL A 150 -1.95 -13.63 -12.21
N SER A 151 -2.84 -14.60 -12.38
CA SER A 151 -2.44 -16.02 -12.40
C SER A 151 -1.50 -16.35 -13.56
N ALA A 152 -1.70 -15.76 -14.74
CA ALA A 152 -0.80 -15.91 -15.87
C ALA A 152 0.56 -15.30 -15.59
N HIS A 153 0.59 -14.11 -14.96
CA HIS A 153 1.84 -13.45 -14.56
C HIS A 153 2.64 -14.29 -13.56
N LEU A 154 1.98 -14.78 -12.51
CA LEU A 154 2.60 -15.70 -11.54
C LEU A 154 3.07 -16.99 -12.20
N LYS A 155 2.25 -17.62 -13.05
CA LYS A 155 2.60 -18.86 -13.75
C LYS A 155 3.85 -18.70 -14.65
N ASN A 156 4.09 -17.51 -15.15
CA ASN A 156 5.29 -17.18 -15.92
C ASN A 156 6.49 -16.78 -15.03
N GLY A 157 6.44 -17.02 -13.73
CA GLY A 157 7.51 -16.73 -12.79
C GLY A 157 7.53 -15.30 -12.27
N GLY A 158 6.49 -14.50 -12.54
CA GLY A 158 6.40 -13.11 -12.12
C GLY A 158 6.08 -12.93 -10.63
N ALA A 159 6.28 -11.71 -10.13
CA ALA A 159 5.95 -11.29 -8.78
C ALA A 159 4.68 -10.43 -8.75
N ALA A 160 3.80 -10.68 -7.78
CA ALA A 160 2.61 -9.86 -7.56
C ALA A 160 2.48 -9.48 -6.07
N LEU A 161 1.96 -8.27 -5.79
CA LEU A 161 1.66 -7.81 -4.44
C LEU A 161 0.19 -7.44 -4.36
N THR A 162 -0.46 -7.82 -3.27
CA THR A 162 -1.85 -7.46 -2.97
C THR A 162 -2.03 -7.10 -1.49
N PHE A 163 -3.10 -6.35 -1.22
CA PHE A 163 -3.55 -5.98 0.12
C PHE A 163 -4.89 -6.68 0.40
N PRO A 164 -4.88 -7.85 1.05
CA PRO A 164 -6.06 -8.72 1.15
C PRO A 164 -7.24 -8.12 1.89
N ALA A 165 -7.03 -7.17 2.81
CA ALA A 165 -8.10 -6.46 3.50
C ALA A 165 -8.92 -5.55 2.57
N GLY A 166 -8.33 -5.08 1.44
CA GLY A 166 -8.97 -4.16 0.51
C GLY A 166 -9.29 -2.76 1.08
N GLN A 167 -8.81 -2.47 2.27
CA GLN A 167 -9.02 -1.21 2.99
C GLN A 167 -7.79 -0.87 3.85
N ILE A 168 -7.76 0.37 4.37
CA ILE A 168 -6.71 0.79 5.30
C ILE A 168 -6.88 0.04 6.63
N GLU A 169 -5.75 -0.47 7.15
CA GLU A 169 -5.64 -1.21 8.39
C GLU A 169 -4.88 -0.40 9.45
N PRO A 170 -5.03 -0.72 10.74
CA PRO A 170 -4.25 -0.08 11.80
C PRO A 170 -2.75 -0.31 11.62
N ASP A 171 -1.94 0.75 11.79
CA ASP A 171 -0.49 0.62 11.88
C ASP A 171 -0.11 -0.07 13.20
N PRO A 172 0.56 -1.23 13.16
CA PRO A 172 0.82 -2.03 14.37
C PRO A 172 1.67 -1.31 15.44
N GLU A 173 2.49 -0.34 15.04
CA GLU A 173 3.33 0.42 16.00
C GLU A 173 2.58 1.58 16.67
N VAL A 174 1.42 1.98 16.13
CA VAL A 174 0.76 3.21 16.56
C VAL A 174 -0.65 2.97 17.06
N TYR A 175 -1.33 1.97 16.49
CA TYR A 175 -2.72 1.67 16.81
C TYR A 175 -2.90 0.23 17.30
N GLU A 176 -3.76 0.07 18.26
CA GLU A 176 -4.31 -1.25 18.60
C GLU A 176 -5.21 -1.77 17.47
N GLY A 177 -5.42 -3.09 17.41
CA GLY A 177 -6.35 -3.72 16.47
C GLY A 177 -5.73 -4.20 15.17
N ALA A 178 -4.40 -4.20 15.04
CA ALA A 178 -3.73 -4.77 13.88
C ALA A 178 -3.95 -6.28 13.75
N LEU A 179 -4.01 -7.00 14.88
CA LEU A 179 -4.29 -8.43 14.90
C LEU A 179 -5.75 -8.72 14.49
N GLU A 180 -6.68 -7.95 14.99
CA GLU A 180 -8.09 -8.05 14.67
C GLU A 180 -8.38 -7.71 13.20
N SER A 181 -7.59 -6.79 12.60
CA SER A 181 -7.75 -6.41 11.19
C SER A 181 -7.50 -7.57 10.24
N LEU A 182 -6.70 -8.56 10.62
CA LEU A 182 -6.47 -9.77 9.84
C LEU A 182 -7.76 -10.55 9.54
N THR A 183 -8.80 -10.41 10.37
CA THR A 183 -10.12 -11.04 10.14
C THR A 183 -10.82 -10.47 8.89
N GLN A 184 -10.39 -9.32 8.40
CA GLN A 184 -10.90 -8.70 7.16
C GLN A 184 -10.17 -9.18 5.91
N TRP A 185 -9.08 -9.93 6.06
CA TRP A 185 -8.34 -10.45 4.93
C TRP A 185 -9.16 -11.49 4.17
N THR A 186 -9.16 -11.36 2.85
CA THR A 186 -9.82 -12.32 1.96
C THR A 186 -8.90 -13.50 1.66
N ASP A 187 -9.48 -14.63 1.27
CA ASP A 187 -8.78 -15.85 0.83
C ASP A 187 -8.27 -15.78 -0.62
N SER A 188 -8.14 -14.57 -1.17
CA SER A 188 -7.76 -14.31 -2.56
C SER A 188 -6.45 -14.98 -2.98
N ALA A 189 -5.50 -15.19 -2.05
CA ALA A 189 -4.27 -15.92 -2.31
C ALA A 189 -4.53 -17.33 -2.85
N GLY A 190 -5.47 -18.07 -2.23
CA GLY A 190 -5.88 -19.39 -2.68
C GLY A 190 -6.46 -19.40 -4.09
N VAL A 191 -7.18 -18.33 -4.46
CA VAL A 191 -7.71 -18.19 -5.82
C VAL A 191 -6.59 -18.10 -6.86
N PHE A 192 -5.54 -17.30 -6.60
CA PHE A 192 -4.41 -17.16 -7.52
C PHE A 192 -3.56 -18.45 -7.59
N LEU A 193 -3.29 -19.08 -6.45
CA LEU A 193 -2.48 -20.30 -6.36
C LEU A 193 -3.17 -21.51 -7.01
N ARG A 194 -4.48 -21.52 -7.09
CA ARG A 194 -5.20 -22.57 -7.82
C ARG A 194 -4.73 -22.69 -9.28
N PHE A 195 -4.33 -21.57 -9.87
CA PHE A 195 -3.85 -21.49 -11.25
C PHE A 195 -2.34 -21.41 -11.39
N ALA A 196 -1.62 -20.97 -10.33
CA ALA A 196 -0.16 -20.81 -10.30
C ALA A 196 0.42 -21.59 -9.09
N ARG A 197 0.42 -22.91 -9.18
CA ARG A 197 0.73 -23.81 -8.06
C ARG A 197 2.17 -23.74 -7.55
N ASP A 198 3.08 -23.32 -8.42
CA ASP A 198 4.51 -23.16 -8.08
C ASP A 198 4.82 -21.79 -7.44
N ALA A 199 3.83 -20.89 -7.36
CA ALA A 199 4.00 -19.61 -6.71
C ALA A 199 4.11 -19.80 -5.19
N ILE A 200 5.07 -19.09 -4.60
CA ILE A 200 5.22 -18.99 -3.15
C ILE A 200 4.49 -17.75 -2.63
N ILE A 201 3.92 -17.85 -1.44
CA ILE A 201 3.32 -16.70 -0.76
C ILE A 201 4.36 -16.13 0.20
N ILE A 202 4.54 -14.81 0.17
CA ILE A 202 5.38 -14.07 1.11
C ILE A 202 4.50 -13.17 1.96
N PRO A 203 4.22 -13.54 3.21
CA PRO A 203 3.57 -12.66 4.17
C PRO A 203 4.44 -11.43 4.39
N THR A 204 3.85 -10.26 4.24
CA THR A 204 4.57 -8.98 4.31
C THR A 204 3.87 -8.07 5.31
N LEU A 205 4.59 -7.62 6.34
CA LEU A 205 4.05 -6.72 7.35
C LEU A 205 4.75 -5.38 7.26
N VAL A 206 3.96 -4.31 7.14
CA VAL A 206 4.43 -2.93 7.14
C VAL A 206 3.99 -2.23 8.40
N SER A 207 4.91 -1.51 9.06
CA SER A 207 4.66 -0.75 10.28
C SER A 207 5.45 0.56 10.30
N GLY A 208 5.17 1.43 11.26
CA GLY A 208 5.85 2.71 11.43
C GLY A 208 5.52 3.74 10.33
N VAL A 209 4.43 3.55 9.61
CA VAL A 209 3.98 4.44 8.54
C VAL A 209 3.33 5.70 9.11
N VAL A 210 2.58 5.55 10.19
CA VAL A 210 1.79 6.61 10.78
C VAL A 210 2.63 7.42 11.76
N TRP A 211 2.62 8.73 11.61
CA TRP A 211 3.30 9.61 12.55
C TRP A 211 2.46 9.84 13.80
N GLU A 212 2.86 9.29 14.93
CA GLU A 212 2.16 9.34 16.20
C GLU A 212 1.73 10.76 16.60
N ARG A 213 2.54 11.78 16.30
CA ARG A 213 2.18 13.18 16.59
C ARG A 213 0.89 13.63 15.89
N THR A 214 0.59 13.11 14.71
CA THR A 214 -0.64 13.46 13.98
C THR A 214 -1.86 12.74 14.54
N THR A 215 -1.69 11.56 15.11
CA THR A 215 -2.81 10.82 15.73
C THR A 215 -3.33 11.53 16.99
N ARG A 216 -2.43 12.19 17.72
CA ARG A 216 -2.74 12.97 18.93
C ARG A 216 -3.14 14.43 18.64
N HIS A 217 -3.22 14.82 17.37
CA HIS A 217 -3.53 16.19 16.99
C HIS A 217 -4.96 16.58 17.41
N PRO A 218 -5.21 17.76 18.01
CA PRO A 218 -6.54 18.15 18.51
C PRO A 218 -7.65 18.07 17.45
N LEU A 219 -7.34 18.33 16.18
CA LEU A 219 -8.29 18.22 15.08
C LEU A 219 -8.84 16.81 14.88
N THR A 220 -8.09 15.77 15.23
CA THR A 220 -8.58 14.39 15.10
C THR A 220 -9.73 14.11 16.04
N ARG A 221 -9.80 14.81 17.19
CA ARG A 221 -10.86 14.68 18.20
C ARG A 221 -12.24 15.19 17.73
N ILE A 222 -12.27 15.96 16.61
CA ILE A 222 -13.54 16.43 16.01
C ILE A 222 -14.33 15.24 15.42
N LYS A 223 -13.63 14.19 15.01
CA LYS A 223 -14.23 12.97 14.50
C LYS A 223 -14.57 12.01 15.64
N ARG A 224 -15.81 11.45 15.61
CA ARG A 224 -16.27 10.51 16.64
C ARG A 224 -15.76 9.10 16.39
N GLU A 225 -15.88 8.66 15.14
CA GLU A 225 -15.48 7.32 14.73
C GLU A 225 -13.96 7.18 14.65
N ARG A 226 -13.43 6.03 15.10
CA ARG A 226 -12.01 5.71 15.10
C ARG A 226 -11.43 5.82 13.70
N PHE A 227 -12.04 5.17 12.74
CA PHE A 227 -11.60 5.14 11.34
C PHE A 227 -11.51 6.53 10.70
N ASP A 228 -12.47 7.42 11.00
CA ASP A 228 -12.43 8.81 10.54
C ASP A 228 -11.31 9.62 11.20
N ARG A 229 -10.97 9.32 12.45
CA ARG A 229 -9.83 9.94 13.15
C ARG A 229 -8.51 9.52 12.52
N GLU A 230 -8.35 8.24 12.19
CA GLU A 230 -7.17 7.70 11.55
C GLU A 230 -6.98 8.30 10.15
N LYS A 231 -8.04 8.40 9.35
CA LYS A 231 -8.02 9.09 8.05
C LYS A 231 -7.60 10.56 8.17
N LEU A 232 -8.13 11.27 9.16
CA LEU A 232 -7.78 12.67 9.36
C LEU A 232 -6.32 12.83 9.81
N ALA A 233 -5.82 11.93 10.67
CA ALA A 233 -4.42 11.91 11.08
C ALA A 233 -3.49 11.67 9.87
N ALA A 234 -3.84 10.73 9.00
CA ALA A 234 -3.10 10.46 7.75
C ALA A 234 -3.12 11.68 6.80
N ALA A 235 -4.26 12.36 6.67
CA ALA A 235 -4.36 13.59 5.87
C ALA A 235 -3.49 14.74 6.44
N LEU A 236 -3.45 14.90 7.77
CA LEU A 236 -2.59 15.88 8.44
C LEU A 236 -1.10 15.55 8.26
N GLN A 237 -0.76 14.27 8.35
CA GLN A 237 0.60 13.78 8.09
C GLN A 237 1.02 14.09 6.65
N LEU A 238 0.21 13.71 5.66
CA LEU A 238 0.48 13.99 4.25
C LEU A 238 0.64 15.49 4.00
N LEU A 239 -0.22 16.32 4.60
CA LEU A 239 -0.12 17.76 4.49
C LEU A 239 1.22 18.28 5.06
N ALA A 240 1.64 17.77 6.22
CA ALA A 240 2.92 18.15 6.82
C ALA A 240 4.10 17.73 5.94
N MET A 241 4.07 16.52 5.37
CA MET A 241 5.10 16.02 4.44
C MET A 241 5.18 16.90 3.19
N VAL A 242 4.04 17.18 2.57
CA VAL A 242 3.99 17.93 1.30
C VAL A 242 4.30 19.42 1.50
N VAL A 243 3.79 20.06 2.55
CA VAL A 243 3.91 21.52 2.74
C VAL A 243 5.19 21.88 3.47
N ARG A 244 5.51 21.15 4.55
CA ARG A 244 6.67 21.44 5.42
C ARG A 244 7.89 20.58 5.09
N GLU A 245 7.76 19.65 4.14
CA GLU A 245 8.83 18.74 3.70
C GLU A 245 9.45 17.93 4.86
N VAL A 246 8.64 17.65 5.87
CA VAL A 246 9.07 16.80 6.99
C VAL A 246 8.97 15.32 6.60
N ARG A 247 9.95 14.55 7.02
CA ARG A 247 10.01 13.09 6.87
C ARG A 247 9.99 12.46 8.26
N PRO A 248 8.79 12.29 8.85
CA PRO A 248 8.68 12.05 10.28
C PRO A 248 8.93 10.60 10.68
N THR A 249 8.71 9.64 9.78
CA THR A 249 8.64 8.22 10.10
C THR A 249 9.83 7.44 9.54
N THR A 250 10.20 6.38 10.24
CA THR A 250 10.97 5.25 9.72
C THR A 250 9.98 4.12 9.51
N VAL A 251 9.91 3.59 8.30
CA VAL A 251 8.99 2.51 7.95
C VAL A 251 9.71 1.18 8.05
N HIS A 252 9.08 0.20 8.66
CA HIS A 252 9.57 -1.16 8.74
C HIS A 252 8.79 -2.07 7.79
N VAL A 253 9.51 -2.86 6.99
CA VAL A 253 8.94 -3.87 6.09
C VAL A 253 9.49 -5.22 6.51
N HIS A 254 8.62 -6.10 7.00
CA HIS A 254 8.98 -7.45 7.44
C HIS A 254 8.48 -8.47 6.44
N PHE A 255 9.40 -9.29 5.93
CA PHE A 255 9.07 -10.42 5.06
C PHE A 255 9.08 -11.70 5.88
N GLY A 256 7.92 -12.32 6.03
CA GLY A 256 7.77 -13.58 6.73
C GLY A 256 8.32 -14.75 5.93
N ARG A 257 8.47 -15.89 6.60
CA ARG A 257 8.90 -17.14 5.97
C ARG A 257 7.94 -17.50 4.82
N PRO A 258 8.49 -17.84 3.63
CA PRO A 258 7.69 -18.23 2.47
C PRO A 258 6.74 -19.40 2.78
N ILE A 259 5.56 -19.36 2.20
CA ILE A 259 4.56 -20.42 2.28
C ILE A 259 4.44 -21.07 0.91
N THR A 260 4.58 -22.39 0.84
CA THR A 260 4.40 -23.19 -0.37
C THR A 260 3.16 -24.07 -0.28
N LEU A 261 2.56 -24.45 -1.41
CA LEU A 261 1.46 -25.40 -1.42
C LEU A 261 1.85 -26.77 -0.85
N THR A 262 3.13 -27.15 -0.97
CA THR A 262 3.65 -28.39 -0.38
C THR A 262 3.62 -28.33 1.15
N GLU A 263 3.97 -27.17 1.74
CA GLU A 263 3.89 -26.97 3.20
C GLU A 263 2.44 -26.96 3.69
N VAL A 264 1.53 -26.32 2.95
CA VAL A 264 0.10 -26.31 3.30
C VAL A 264 -0.53 -27.69 3.19
N GLY A 265 -0.04 -28.53 2.29
CA GLY A 265 -0.59 -29.87 2.03
C GLY A 265 -1.99 -29.86 1.37
N SER A 266 -2.46 -28.69 0.91
CA SER A 266 -3.79 -28.50 0.33
C SER A 266 -3.77 -27.39 -0.72
N THR A 267 -4.67 -27.49 -1.71
CA THR A 267 -4.98 -26.44 -2.67
C THR A 267 -6.27 -25.69 -2.32
N ASP A 268 -6.88 -26.02 -1.19
CA ASP A 268 -8.07 -25.34 -0.70
C ASP A 268 -7.75 -23.92 -0.25
N ALA A 269 -8.58 -22.95 -0.70
CA ALA A 269 -8.35 -21.54 -0.42
C ALA A 269 -8.42 -21.22 1.09
N ALA A 270 -9.33 -21.89 1.82
CA ALA A 270 -9.46 -21.69 3.26
C ALA A 270 -8.24 -22.23 4.02
N ALA A 271 -7.70 -23.38 3.63
CA ALA A 271 -6.51 -23.93 4.25
C ALA A 271 -5.28 -23.03 4.01
N ILE A 272 -5.10 -22.54 2.79
CA ILE A 272 -4.04 -21.58 2.44
C ILE A 272 -4.20 -20.30 3.28
N HIS A 273 -5.42 -19.77 3.36
CA HIS A 273 -5.73 -18.57 4.11
C HIS A 273 -5.39 -18.69 5.58
N GLN A 274 -5.73 -19.81 6.23
CA GLN A 274 -5.37 -20.06 7.63
C GLN A 274 -3.86 -20.00 7.87
N VAL A 275 -3.05 -20.62 7.01
CA VAL A 275 -1.59 -20.57 7.13
C VAL A 275 -1.06 -19.15 6.93
N VAL A 276 -1.64 -18.40 5.99
CA VAL A 276 -1.30 -16.97 5.78
C VAL A 276 -1.57 -16.15 7.03
N LEU A 277 -2.77 -16.28 7.61
CA LEU A 277 -3.14 -15.57 8.83
C LEU A 277 -2.22 -15.92 10.00
N GLN A 278 -1.88 -17.20 10.17
CA GLN A 278 -0.94 -17.62 11.20
C GLN A 278 0.43 -16.96 11.02
N ARG A 279 0.98 -16.92 9.79
CA ARG A 279 2.27 -16.25 9.51
C ARG A 279 2.23 -14.75 9.77
N MET A 280 1.11 -14.10 9.44
CA MET A 280 0.94 -12.67 9.74
C MET A 280 0.84 -12.42 11.25
N GLN A 281 0.17 -13.30 12.00
CA GLN A 281 0.13 -13.24 13.46
C GLN A 281 1.52 -13.40 14.06
N GLU A 282 2.31 -14.35 13.57
CA GLU A 282 3.71 -14.53 13.97
C GLU A 282 4.54 -13.26 13.74
N LEU A 283 4.39 -12.59 12.56
CA LEU A 283 5.07 -11.34 12.27
C LEU A 283 4.65 -10.21 13.23
N LEU A 284 3.35 -10.10 13.52
CA LEU A 284 2.83 -9.09 14.46
C LEU A 284 3.36 -9.30 15.88
N HIS A 285 3.44 -10.53 16.36
CA HIS A 285 3.98 -10.84 17.69
C HIS A 285 5.49 -10.54 17.78
N ASN A 286 6.23 -10.77 16.70
CA ASN A 286 7.69 -10.59 16.67
C ASN A 286 8.13 -9.14 16.35
N LEU A 287 7.20 -8.18 16.18
CA LEU A 287 7.55 -6.77 15.99
C LEU A 287 8.42 -6.20 17.13
N SER A 288 8.29 -6.78 18.33
CA SER A 288 9.02 -6.37 19.54
C SER A 288 10.48 -6.86 19.57
N ASP A 289 10.83 -7.87 18.79
CA ASP A 289 12.08 -8.63 18.94
C ASP A 289 13.14 -8.26 17.88
N GLY A 290 13.27 -7.07 17.52
CA GLY A 290 14.30 -6.28 16.80
C GLY A 290 15.47 -6.95 16.08
N ASP A 291 15.40 -8.19 15.65
CA ASP A 291 16.50 -8.93 15.02
C ASP A 291 16.52 -8.80 13.48
N GLY A 292 17.70 -8.48 12.93
CA GLY A 292 17.96 -8.55 11.49
C GLY A 292 17.62 -7.30 10.68
N VAL A 293 17.88 -6.11 11.22
CA VAL A 293 17.59 -4.83 10.56
C VAL A 293 18.63 -4.49 9.49
N SER A 294 18.21 -4.32 8.26
CA SER A 294 19.01 -3.70 7.19
C SER A 294 18.40 -2.36 6.80
N ALA A 295 19.13 -1.25 7.01
CA ALA A 295 18.72 0.06 6.51
C ALA A 295 18.75 0.07 4.98
N MET A 296 17.77 0.74 4.36
CA MET A 296 17.69 0.87 2.90
C MET A 296 18.44 2.10 2.41
N TYR A 297 18.58 3.12 3.26
CA TYR A 297 19.23 4.38 2.93
C TYR A 297 20.41 4.61 3.88
N ASP A 298 21.58 4.12 3.51
CA ASP A 298 22.86 4.49 4.08
C ASP A 298 23.50 5.64 3.32
#